data_d54bc3e8cea90266b6a72d456c3ab110
#
_entry.id   d54bc3e8cea90266b6a72d456c3ab110
#
_cell.length_a   1.000
_cell.length_b   1.000
_cell.length_c   1.000
_cell.angle_alpha   90.00
_cell.angle_beta   90.00
_cell.angle_gamma   90.00
#
_symmetry.space_group_name_H-M   'P 1'
#
loop_
_entity.id
_entity.type
_entity.pdbx_description
1 polymer ?
#
loop_
_entity_poly.entity_id
_entity_poly.type
_entity_poly.pdbx_seq_one_letter_code
_entity_poly.pdbx_strand_id
1 'polypeptide(L)'
;MNEDALNRIAAALERLAPAPFTPPDFAPSAAFVWHVGPDRLQAVTDVNRVDLDLLVGIDRARDTLLQNTVQFARGFPANNALLWGARGMGKSSLVKAVHARVASQEPALKIVEVQREDLPSIGRLLGFLRGADQRFLLFCDDLSFARDDEHYKSLKGVLDGGIEGRPENVVFYATSNRRHLMPRDMIENERSSATSPAEAVEEKVSLPDRKSVGWGKGVGPGGRRIRH
;
A
#
# COMPACT_ATOMS: atom_id res chain seq x y z
N MET A 1 26.51 -45.60 11.14
CA MET A 1 25.91 -44.72 10.15
C MET A 1 26.95 -43.71 9.77
N ASN A 2 27.22 -43.54 8.48
CA ASN A 2 28.41 -42.80 8.01
C ASN A 2 28.15 -41.29 8.17
N GLU A 3 28.96 -40.60 8.98
CA GLU A 3 28.84 -39.13 9.22
C GLU A 3 28.80 -38.33 7.92
N ASP A 4 29.53 -38.78 6.91
CA ASP A 4 29.54 -38.19 5.58
C ASP A 4 28.19 -38.29 4.88
N ALA A 5 27.48 -39.40 5.04
CA ALA A 5 26.12 -39.54 4.49
C ALA A 5 25.10 -38.64 5.20
N LEU A 6 25.21 -38.46 6.52
CA LEU A 6 24.38 -37.53 7.28
C LEU A 6 24.62 -36.08 6.87
N ASN A 7 25.85 -35.67 6.71
CA ASN A 7 26.22 -34.33 6.26
C ASN A 7 25.69 -34.03 4.82
N ARG A 8 25.76 -35.03 3.93
CA ARG A 8 25.19 -34.91 2.56
C ARG A 8 23.68 -34.81 2.56
N ILE A 9 23.01 -35.55 3.44
CA ILE A 9 21.53 -35.46 3.60
C ILE A 9 21.16 -34.11 4.19
N ALA A 10 21.87 -33.65 5.25
CA ALA A 10 21.64 -32.32 5.82
C ALA A 10 21.81 -31.21 4.80
N ALA A 11 22.90 -31.22 4.04
CA ALA A 11 23.14 -30.23 2.97
C ALA A 11 22.13 -30.33 1.82
N ALA A 12 21.54 -31.49 1.55
CA ALA A 12 20.46 -31.64 0.57
C ALA A 12 19.13 -31.11 1.11
N LEU A 13 18.83 -31.33 2.37
CA LEU A 13 17.64 -30.79 3.05
C LEU A 13 17.71 -29.27 3.20
N GLU A 14 18.86 -28.72 3.53
CA GLU A 14 19.10 -27.26 3.59
C GLU A 14 18.88 -26.58 2.23
N ARG A 15 19.20 -27.25 1.13
CA ARG A 15 18.93 -26.75 -0.23
C ARG A 15 17.44 -26.81 -0.61
N LEU A 16 16.68 -27.71 0.00
CA LEU A 16 15.23 -27.88 -0.21
C LEU A 16 14.40 -27.03 0.74
N ALA A 17 14.92 -26.73 1.93
CA ALA A 17 14.28 -25.85 2.89
C ALA A 17 14.75 -24.40 2.61
N PRO A 18 13.86 -23.50 2.15
CA PRO A 18 14.25 -22.11 1.99
C PRO A 18 14.72 -21.57 3.34
N ALA A 19 15.85 -20.84 3.31
CA ALA A 19 16.35 -20.17 4.50
C ALA A 19 15.24 -19.30 5.11
N PRO A 20 15.10 -19.26 6.44
CA PRO A 20 14.14 -18.36 7.07
C PRO A 20 14.39 -16.94 6.61
N PHE A 21 13.30 -16.22 6.28
CA PHE A 21 13.41 -14.81 5.91
C PHE A 21 14.02 -14.04 7.09
N THR A 22 15.11 -13.35 6.80
CA THR A 22 15.71 -12.39 7.73
C THR A 22 15.49 -10.99 7.16
N PRO A 23 14.80 -10.07 7.87
CA PRO A 23 14.67 -8.70 7.42
C PRO A 23 16.04 -8.09 7.15
N PRO A 24 16.22 -7.34 6.06
CA PRO A 24 17.48 -6.64 5.82
C PRO A 24 17.69 -5.54 6.85
N ASP A 25 18.92 -5.06 6.95
CA ASP A 25 19.16 -3.77 7.57
C ASP A 25 18.44 -2.68 6.74
N PHE A 26 17.56 -1.93 7.39
CA PHE A 26 16.80 -0.85 6.74
C PHE A 26 17.58 0.47 6.71
N ALA A 27 18.70 0.59 7.41
CA ALA A 27 19.45 1.84 7.53
C ALA A 27 20.00 2.34 6.17
N PRO A 28 20.63 1.49 5.32
CA PRO A 28 21.35 1.97 4.14
C PRO A 28 20.45 2.39 2.98
N SER A 29 19.15 2.07 2.98
CA SER A 29 18.24 2.42 1.87
C SER A 29 16.93 3.00 2.36
N ALA A 30 16.38 3.93 1.57
CA ALA A 30 15.05 4.49 1.80
C ALA A 30 13.95 3.73 1.04
N ALA A 31 14.32 2.86 0.10
CA ALA A 31 13.37 2.17 -0.78
C ALA A 31 13.71 0.69 -0.93
N PHE A 32 12.67 -0.13 -1.00
CA PHE A 32 12.76 -1.57 -1.14
C PHE A 32 11.69 -2.08 -2.11
N VAL A 33 11.94 -3.25 -2.70
CA VAL A 33 10.96 -4.02 -3.46
C VAL A 33 10.76 -5.35 -2.76
N TRP A 34 9.52 -5.72 -2.54
CA TRP A 34 9.14 -7.03 -2.03
C TRP A 34 9.11 -8.06 -3.14
N HIS A 35 9.74 -9.20 -2.94
CA HIS A 35 9.72 -10.33 -3.84
C HIS A 35 9.30 -11.59 -3.11
N VAL A 36 8.57 -12.45 -3.83
CA VAL A 36 8.11 -13.77 -3.36
C VAL A 36 8.85 -14.86 -4.08
N GLY A 37 9.16 -15.96 -3.35
CA GLY A 37 9.77 -17.16 -3.87
C GLY A 37 11.26 -17.08 -4.25
N PRO A 38 12.22 -16.89 -3.31
CA PRO A 38 12.04 -16.76 -1.87
C PRO A 38 11.64 -15.35 -1.43
N ASP A 39 10.96 -15.27 -0.29
CA ASP A 39 10.58 -14.01 0.31
C ASP A 39 11.82 -13.16 0.60
N ARG A 40 11.86 -11.94 0.07
CA ARG A 40 12.97 -11.01 0.29
C ARG A 40 12.55 -9.56 0.09
N LEU A 41 13.18 -8.67 0.84
CA LEU A 41 13.16 -7.23 0.60
C LEU A 41 14.47 -6.82 -0.10
N GLN A 42 14.38 -6.42 -1.34
CA GLN A 42 15.51 -5.93 -2.11
C GLN A 42 15.64 -4.43 -1.97
N ALA A 43 16.78 -3.96 -1.46
CA ALA A 43 17.08 -2.53 -1.39
C ALA A 43 17.23 -1.93 -2.79
N VAL A 44 16.66 -0.72 -2.96
CA VAL A 44 16.77 0.07 -4.19
C VAL A 44 17.53 1.34 -3.86
N THR A 45 18.71 1.48 -4.45
CA THR A 45 19.61 2.62 -4.20
C THR A 45 19.27 3.83 -5.07
N ASP A 46 18.75 3.58 -6.27
CA ASP A 46 18.37 4.64 -7.23
C ASP A 46 16.89 4.50 -7.60
N VAL A 47 16.06 5.31 -6.95
CA VAL A 47 14.61 5.31 -7.18
C VAL A 47 14.31 6.20 -8.38
N ASN A 48 13.73 5.63 -9.44
CA ASN A 48 13.23 6.40 -10.57
C ASN A 48 12.08 7.32 -10.13
N ARG A 49 12.38 8.60 -9.93
CA ARG A 49 11.46 9.63 -9.42
C ARG A 49 11.70 10.97 -10.10
N VAL A 50 10.70 11.83 -10.05
CA VAL A 50 10.80 13.25 -10.39
C VAL A 50 10.74 14.08 -9.10
N ASP A 51 11.29 15.29 -9.14
CA ASP A 51 11.13 16.20 -8.00
C ASP A 51 9.68 16.62 -7.81
N LEU A 52 9.29 16.76 -6.55
CA LEU A 52 7.91 17.08 -6.19
C LEU A 52 7.45 18.42 -6.79
N ASP A 53 8.37 19.36 -6.92
CA ASP A 53 8.11 20.71 -7.43
C ASP A 53 7.89 20.74 -8.95
N LEU A 54 8.27 19.67 -9.66
CA LEU A 54 8.00 19.50 -11.11
C LEU A 54 6.60 18.96 -11.40
N LEU A 55 5.88 18.52 -10.37
CA LEU A 55 4.53 17.99 -10.51
C LEU A 55 3.51 19.13 -10.43
N VAL A 56 3.14 19.69 -11.58
CA VAL A 56 2.25 20.86 -11.71
C VAL A 56 0.81 20.46 -11.93
N GLY A 57 -0.14 21.28 -11.44
CA GLY A 57 -1.58 21.08 -11.67
C GLY A 57 -2.24 20.05 -10.78
N ILE A 58 -1.55 19.57 -9.76
CA ILE A 58 -2.02 18.55 -8.81
C ILE A 58 -1.87 18.99 -7.35
N ASP A 59 -1.85 20.29 -7.10
CA ASP A 59 -1.50 20.89 -5.82
C ASP A 59 -2.31 20.31 -4.65
N ARG A 60 -3.63 20.20 -4.81
CA ARG A 60 -4.48 19.63 -3.75
C ARG A 60 -4.12 18.18 -3.42
N ALA A 61 -3.88 17.35 -4.44
CA ALA A 61 -3.51 15.95 -4.24
C ALA A 61 -2.14 15.85 -3.59
N ARG A 62 -1.20 16.67 -4.08
CA ARG A 62 0.16 16.78 -3.53
C ARG A 62 0.13 17.15 -2.05
N ASP A 63 -0.54 18.24 -1.71
CA ASP A 63 -0.55 18.77 -0.35
C ASP A 63 -1.24 17.81 0.63
N THR A 64 -2.34 17.18 0.20
CA THR A 64 -3.04 16.17 1.02
C THR A 64 -2.16 14.94 1.26
N LEU A 65 -1.50 14.41 0.22
CA LEU A 65 -0.65 13.24 0.34
C LEU A 65 0.60 13.55 1.16
N LEU A 66 1.21 14.72 0.93
CA LEU A 66 2.38 15.19 1.67
C LEU A 66 2.07 15.31 3.17
N GLN A 67 0.97 15.98 3.52
CA GLN A 67 0.55 16.13 4.93
C GLN A 67 0.33 14.77 5.59
N ASN A 68 -0.39 13.85 4.92
CA ASN A 68 -0.64 12.50 5.45
C ASN A 68 0.67 11.71 5.65
N THR A 69 1.62 11.85 4.73
CA THR A 69 2.91 11.16 4.80
C THR A 69 3.80 11.74 5.91
N VAL A 70 3.82 13.06 6.08
CA VAL A 70 4.55 13.73 7.19
C VAL A 70 3.98 13.31 8.54
N GLN A 71 2.66 13.29 8.71
CA GLN A 71 2.01 12.81 9.94
C GLN A 71 2.44 11.38 10.24
N PHE A 72 2.37 10.50 9.26
CA PHE A 72 2.77 9.11 9.41
C PHE A 72 4.25 8.98 9.79
N ALA A 73 5.15 9.66 9.10
CA ALA A 73 6.59 9.58 9.36
C ALA A 73 6.95 10.01 10.80
N ARG A 74 6.19 10.96 11.36
CA ARG A 74 6.36 11.47 12.74
C ARG A 74 5.66 10.66 13.82
N GLY A 75 5.05 9.54 13.48
CA GLY A 75 4.43 8.66 14.45
C GLY A 75 2.96 8.95 14.73
N PHE A 76 2.35 9.89 14.04
CA PHE A 76 0.93 10.17 14.20
C PHE A 76 0.07 9.23 13.33
N PRO A 77 -1.19 9.01 13.70
CA PRO A 77 -2.14 8.25 12.88
C PRO A 77 -2.24 8.85 11.47
N ALA A 78 -2.19 8.00 10.46
CA ALA A 78 -2.32 8.37 9.08
C ALA A 78 -3.18 7.39 8.30
N ASN A 79 -3.78 7.86 7.22
CA ASN A 79 -4.71 7.09 6.42
C ASN A 79 -4.01 6.38 5.26
N ASN A 80 -4.54 5.24 4.85
CA ASN A 80 -4.22 4.66 3.56
C ASN A 80 -4.68 5.60 2.44
N ALA A 81 -4.00 5.60 1.30
CA ALA A 81 -4.35 6.46 0.18
C ALA A 81 -4.50 5.67 -1.12
N LEU A 82 -5.57 5.99 -1.86
CA LEU A 82 -5.76 5.55 -3.23
C LEU A 82 -5.76 6.76 -4.16
N LEU A 83 -4.80 6.83 -5.06
CA LEU A 83 -4.72 7.83 -6.11
C LEU A 83 -5.32 7.24 -7.39
N TRP A 84 -6.47 7.76 -7.83
CA TRP A 84 -7.13 7.28 -9.03
C TRP A 84 -7.25 8.39 -10.09
N GLY A 85 -7.26 8.00 -11.37
CA GLY A 85 -7.36 8.93 -12.49
C GLY A 85 -6.78 8.35 -13.77
N ALA A 86 -6.85 9.09 -14.86
CA ALA A 86 -6.36 8.64 -16.15
C ALA A 86 -4.86 8.26 -16.11
N ARG A 87 -4.46 7.39 -17.04
CA ARG A 87 -3.06 7.03 -17.23
C ARG A 87 -2.24 8.27 -17.60
N GLY A 88 -0.99 8.33 -17.15
CA GLY A 88 -0.10 9.46 -17.44
C GLY A 88 -0.28 10.70 -16.56
N MET A 89 -1.19 10.68 -15.60
CA MET A 89 -1.47 11.83 -14.71
C MET A 89 -0.45 12.01 -13.57
N GLY A 90 0.65 11.29 -13.56
CA GLY A 90 1.70 11.44 -12.55
C GLY A 90 1.39 10.84 -11.17
N LYS A 91 0.40 9.95 -11.04
CA LYS A 91 -0.01 9.37 -9.74
C LYS A 91 1.15 8.65 -9.02
N SER A 92 1.81 7.74 -9.71
CA SER A 92 2.94 6.97 -9.18
C SER A 92 4.15 7.87 -8.90
N SER A 93 4.39 8.84 -9.79
CA SER A 93 5.42 9.85 -9.59
C SER A 93 5.16 10.69 -8.35
N LEU A 94 3.90 11.04 -8.06
CA LEU A 94 3.53 11.79 -6.87
C LEU A 94 3.84 11.01 -5.59
N VAL A 95 3.49 9.72 -5.53
CA VAL A 95 3.81 8.89 -4.34
C VAL A 95 5.31 8.85 -4.09
N LYS A 96 6.10 8.55 -5.13
CA LYS A 96 7.56 8.47 -5.03
C LYS A 96 8.21 9.81 -4.66
N ALA A 97 7.72 10.92 -5.24
CA ALA A 97 8.22 12.27 -4.95
C ALA A 97 7.90 12.72 -3.53
N VAL A 98 6.68 12.46 -3.04
CA VAL A 98 6.27 12.76 -1.67
C VAL A 98 7.08 11.93 -0.68
N HIS A 99 7.23 10.62 -0.91
CA HIS A 99 8.08 9.79 -0.07
C HIS A 99 9.50 10.36 0.02
N ALA A 100 10.12 10.66 -1.12
CA ALA A 100 11.49 11.17 -1.14
C ALA A 100 11.65 12.50 -0.40
N ARG A 101 10.70 13.43 -0.56
CA ARG A 101 10.69 14.73 0.15
C ARG A 101 10.59 14.51 1.67
N VAL A 102 9.75 13.58 2.12
CA VAL A 102 9.59 13.32 3.56
C VAL A 102 10.76 12.52 4.11
N ALA A 103 11.23 11.49 3.42
CA ALA A 103 12.33 10.65 3.85
C ALA A 103 13.67 11.41 3.96
N SER A 104 13.84 12.51 3.25
CA SER A 104 15.00 13.39 3.41
C SER A 104 15.06 14.11 4.77
N GLN A 105 13.91 14.30 5.43
CA GLN A 105 13.77 14.93 6.74
C GLN A 105 13.53 13.89 7.86
N GLU A 106 12.89 12.79 7.52
CA GLU A 106 12.51 11.70 8.42
C GLU A 106 13.10 10.37 7.89
N PRO A 107 14.40 10.08 8.12
CA PRO A 107 15.10 8.94 7.51
C PRO A 107 14.55 7.57 7.93
N ALA A 108 13.76 7.51 9.01
CA ALA A 108 13.06 6.30 9.43
C ALA A 108 11.92 5.90 8.48
N LEU A 109 11.45 6.80 7.62
CA LEU A 109 10.44 6.50 6.63
C LEU A 109 11.04 5.74 5.45
N LYS A 110 10.51 4.55 5.19
CA LYS A 110 10.90 3.66 4.09
C LYS A 110 9.73 3.44 3.16
N ILE A 111 9.98 3.31 1.85
CA ILE A 111 8.97 2.85 0.90
C ILE A 111 9.25 1.40 0.50
N VAL A 112 8.23 0.58 0.47
CA VAL A 112 8.29 -0.81 -0.01
C VAL A 112 7.30 -0.96 -1.15
N GLU A 113 7.81 -1.16 -2.35
CA GLU A 113 6.99 -1.49 -3.51
C GLU A 113 6.58 -2.95 -3.46
N VAL A 114 5.28 -3.20 -3.62
CA VAL A 114 4.66 -4.53 -3.68
C VAL A 114 4.00 -4.65 -5.04
N GLN A 115 4.42 -5.63 -5.83
CA GLN A 115 3.79 -5.92 -7.10
C GLN A 115 2.37 -6.45 -6.86
N ARG A 116 1.47 -6.19 -7.80
CA ARG A 116 0.07 -6.64 -7.68
C ARG A 116 -0.03 -8.16 -7.49
N GLU A 117 0.79 -8.90 -8.20
CA GLU A 117 0.85 -10.37 -8.16
C GLU A 117 1.30 -10.90 -6.80
N ASP A 118 2.05 -10.09 -6.04
CA ASP A 118 2.59 -10.45 -4.73
C ASP A 118 1.66 -10.04 -3.56
N LEU A 119 0.53 -9.37 -3.83
CA LEU A 119 -0.45 -8.97 -2.82
C LEU A 119 -0.96 -10.13 -1.93
N PRO A 120 -1.14 -11.38 -2.40
CA PRO A 120 -1.49 -12.49 -1.52
C PRO A 120 -0.49 -12.75 -0.40
N SER A 121 0.75 -12.32 -0.57
CA SER A 121 1.82 -12.46 0.43
C SER A 121 1.91 -11.31 1.43
N ILE A 122 1.08 -10.27 1.29
CA ILE A 122 1.17 -9.03 2.07
C ILE A 122 1.10 -9.28 3.58
N GLY A 123 0.33 -10.28 4.02
CA GLY A 123 0.26 -10.67 5.44
C GLY A 123 1.62 -11.10 5.98
N ARG A 124 2.40 -11.86 5.21
CA ARG A 124 3.78 -12.25 5.59
C ARG A 124 4.69 -11.03 5.65
N LEU A 125 4.63 -10.17 4.63
CA LEU A 125 5.39 -8.91 4.62
C LEU A 125 5.10 -8.09 5.88
N LEU A 126 3.83 -7.89 6.23
CA LEU A 126 3.43 -7.15 7.43
C LEU A 126 3.96 -7.78 8.71
N GLY A 127 3.99 -9.12 8.79
CA GLY A 127 4.59 -9.83 9.90
C GLY A 127 6.09 -9.49 10.06
N PHE A 128 6.83 -9.37 8.95
CA PHE A 128 8.24 -9.00 8.98
C PHE A 128 8.49 -7.52 9.33
N LEU A 129 7.58 -6.63 8.94
CA LEU A 129 7.70 -5.20 9.22
C LEU A 129 7.22 -4.83 10.63
N ARG A 130 6.40 -5.70 11.24
CA ARG A 130 5.88 -5.50 12.59
C ARG A 130 7.03 -5.48 13.60
N GLY A 131 7.06 -4.47 14.44
CA GLY A 131 8.08 -4.33 15.48
C GLY A 131 9.43 -3.75 15.03
N ALA A 132 9.56 -3.41 13.73
CA ALA A 132 10.69 -2.61 13.29
C ALA A 132 10.53 -1.14 13.73
N ASP A 133 11.64 -0.48 14.04
CA ASP A 133 11.66 0.94 14.43
C ASP A 133 11.32 1.88 13.29
N GLN A 134 11.46 1.39 12.05
CA GLN A 134 11.16 2.16 10.84
C GLN A 134 9.65 2.23 10.59
N ARG A 135 9.27 3.23 9.80
CA ARG A 135 7.91 3.39 9.28
C ARG A 135 7.88 3.07 7.81
N PHE A 136 6.90 2.28 7.40
CA PHE A 136 6.83 1.73 6.05
C PHE A 136 5.61 2.23 5.30
N LEU A 137 5.87 2.87 4.16
CA LEU A 137 4.89 3.17 3.16
C LEU A 137 4.87 2.01 2.16
N LEU A 138 3.88 1.12 2.25
CA LEU A 138 3.68 0.09 1.23
C LEU A 138 3.05 0.74 0.01
N PHE A 139 3.65 0.54 -1.14
CA PHE A 139 3.22 1.13 -2.40
C PHE A 139 2.88 0.04 -3.42
N CYS A 140 1.66 0.07 -3.95
CA CYS A 140 1.24 -0.78 -5.06
C CYS A 140 0.79 0.09 -6.24
N ASP A 141 1.52 -0.02 -7.35
CA ASP A 141 1.22 0.74 -8.56
C ASP A 141 0.20 0.02 -9.45
N ASP A 142 -0.62 0.80 -10.15
CA ASP A 142 -1.65 0.36 -11.11
C ASP A 142 -2.59 -0.74 -10.57
N LEU A 143 -3.07 -0.55 -9.35
CA LEU A 143 -3.95 -1.49 -8.68
C LEU A 143 -5.32 -1.54 -9.37
N SER A 144 -5.67 -2.72 -9.89
CA SER A 144 -6.99 -2.99 -10.47
C SER A 144 -7.33 -4.46 -10.27
N PHE A 145 -8.58 -4.77 -9.95
CA PHE A 145 -9.03 -6.13 -9.70
C PHE A 145 -10.03 -6.59 -10.76
N ALA A 146 -9.95 -7.87 -11.13
CA ALA A 146 -10.96 -8.58 -11.91
C ALA A 146 -12.10 -9.08 -11.00
N ARG A 147 -13.16 -9.66 -11.60
CA ARG A 147 -14.37 -10.09 -10.87
C ARG A 147 -14.10 -11.04 -9.70
N ASP A 148 -13.19 -12.00 -9.88
CA ASP A 148 -12.92 -13.06 -8.89
C ASP A 148 -11.46 -12.99 -8.41
N ASP A 149 -10.92 -11.77 -8.27
CA ASP A 149 -9.52 -11.58 -7.93
C ASP A 149 -9.28 -11.85 -6.43
N GLU A 150 -8.58 -12.94 -6.14
CA GLU A 150 -8.19 -13.30 -4.77
C GLU A 150 -7.28 -12.26 -4.14
N HIS A 151 -6.56 -11.47 -4.95
CA HIS A 151 -5.68 -10.40 -4.49
C HIS A 151 -6.47 -9.30 -3.78
N TYR A 152 -7.71 -9.02 -4.23
CA TYR A 152 -8.59 -8.07 -3.55
C TYR A 152 -8.95 -8.55 -2.14
N LYS A 153 -9.31 -9.82 -1.98
CA LYS A 153 -9.69 -10.40 -0.68
C LYS A 153 -8.52 -10.32 0.31
N SER A 154 -7.31 -10.65 -0.16
CA SER A 154 -6.09 -10.58 0.64
C SER A 154 -5.81 -9.14 1.10
N LEU A 155 -5.88 -8.18 0.17
CA LEU A 155 -5.68 -6.77 0.49
C LEU A 155 -6.76 -6.26 1.44
N LYS A 156 -8.04 -6.59 1.20
CA LYS A 156 -9.16 -6.20 2.05
C LYS A 156 -8.97 -6.72 3.48
N GLY A 157 -8.66 -8.00 3.65
CA GLY A 157 -8.42 -8.59 4.98
C GLY A 157 -7.32 -7.88 5.79
N VAL A 158 -6.29 -7.40 5.10
CA VAL A 158 -5.19 -6.65 5.73
C VAL A 158 -5.61 -5.22 6.07
N LEU A 159 -6.38 -4.56 5.20
CA LEU A 159 -6.76 -3.16 5.36
C LEU A 159 -7.93 -2.98 6.33
N ASP A 160 -8.88 -3.91 6.37
CA ASP A 160 -10.04 -3.89 7.26
C ASP A 160 -9.67 -4.29 8.71
N GLY A 161 -8.42 -4.67 8.93
CA GLY A 161 -7.90 -4.91 10.27
C GLY A 161 -8.48 -6.17 10.92
N GLY A 162 -8.26 -7.35 10.33
CA GLY A 162 -8.49 -8.63 11.02
C GLY A 162 -7.86 -8.63 12.42
N ILE A 163 -7.98 -9.73 13.18
CA ILE A 163 -7.52 -9.82 14.58
C ILE A 163 -6.10 -9.27 14.80
N GLU A 164 -5.20 -9.45 13.83
CA GLU A 164 -3.84 -8.90 13.90
C GLU A 164 -3.75 -7.42 13.49
N GLY A 165 -4.68 -6.93 12.70
CA GLY A 165 -4.69 -5.57 12.18
C GLY A 165 -3.47 -5.19 11.35
N ARG A 166 -3.54 -4.04 10.72
CA ARG A 166 -2.37 -3.39 10.09
C ARG A 166 -1.43 -2.89 11.21
N PRO A 167 -0.11 -3.16 11.13
CA PRO A 167 0.84 -2.58 12.06
C PRO A 167 0.79 -1.05 12.05
N GLU A 168 0.93 -0.41 13.20
CA GLU A 168 0.90 1.06 13.33
C GLU A 168 2.04 1.75 12.57
N ASN A 169 3.15 1.03 12.36
CA ASN A 169 4.30 1.50 11.59
C ASN A 169 4.18 1.26 10.08
N VAL A 170 2.98 0.91 9.58
CA VAL A 170 2.73 0.67 8.14
C VAL A 170 1.56 1.52 7.65
N VAL A 171 1.69 2.14 6.48
CA VAL A 171 0.60 2.77 5.72
C VAL A 171 0.61 2.22 4.29
N PHE A 172 -0.56 2.10 3.67
CA PHE A 172 -0.70 1.57 2.32
C PHE A 172 -1.13 2.65 1.33
N TYR A 173 -0.35 2.84 0.27
CA TYR A 173 -0.66 3.73 -0.84
C TYR A 173 -0.78 2.93 -2.12
N ALA A 174 -1.81 3.21 -2.89
CA ALA A 174 -2.01 2.58 -4.18
C ALA A 174 -2.35 3.61 -5.26
N THR A 175 -2.02 3.28 -6.49
CA THR A 175 -2.53 4.02 -7.65
C THR A 175 -3.48 3.14 -8.46
N SER A 176 -4.41 3.77 -9.16
CA SER A 176 -5.33 3.06 -10.06
C SER A 176 -5.71 3.93 -11.25
N ASN A 177 -5.93 3.29 -12.39
CA ASN A 177 -6.51 3.94 -13.55
C ASN A 177 -8.05 3.96 -13.50
N ARG A 178 -8.65 3.34 -12.49
CA ARG A 178 -10.09 3.27 -12.27
C ARG A 178 -10.48 3.94 -10.96
N ARG A 179 -11.63 4.61 -10.95
CA ARG A 179 -12.20 5.20 -9.73
C ARG A 179 -12.61 4.14 -8.71
N HIS A 180 -13.12 3.01 -9.20
CA HIS A 180 -13.50 1.87 -8.38
C HIS A 180 -12.51 0.74 -8.65
N LEU A 181 -11.97 0.15 -7.61
CA LEU A 181 -11.03 -0.95 -7.71
C LEU A 181 -11.71 -2.22 -8.24
N MET A 182 -13.03 -2.35 -8.00
CA MET A 182 -13.87 -3.48 -8.41
C MET A 182 -14.68 -3.15 -9.68
N PRO A 183 -15.03 -4.16 -10.52
CA PRO A 183 -16.01 -4.02 -11.58
C PRO A 183 -17.38 -3.55 -11.04
N ARG A 184 -18.09 -2.70 -11.81
CA ARG A 184 -19.39 -2.13 -11.40
C ARG A 184 -20.43 -3.19 -10.99
N ASP A 185 -20.47 -4.30 -11.71
CA ASP A 185 -21.44 -5.38 -11.46
C ASP A 185 -21.26 -6.06 -10.09
N MET A 186 -20.02 -6.10 -9.56
CA MET A 186 -19.78 -6.61 -8.21
C MET A 186 -20.22 -5.60 -7.14
N ILE A 187 -20.05 -4.33 -7.40
CA ILE A 187 -20.51 -3.25 -6.51
C ILE A 187 -22.04 -3.28 -6.40
N GLU A 188 -22.76 -3.57 -7.49
CA GLU A 188 -24.22 -3.66 -7.50
C GLU A 188 -24.72 -4.93 -6.78
N ASN A 189 -24.09 -6.09 -7.00
CA ASN A 189 -24.43 -7.34 -6.32
C ASN A 189 -24.19 -7.28 -4.80
N GLU A 190 -23.12 -6.65 -4.38
CA GLU A 190 -22.85 -6.45 -2.97
C GLU A 190 -23.83 -5.45 -2.34
N ARG A 191 -24.25 -4.39 -3.05
CA ARG A 191 -25.30 -3.46 -2.58
C ARG A 191 -26.65 -4.16 -2.39
N SER A 192 -26.96 -5.15 -3.20
CA SER A 192 -28.22 -5.92 -3.08
C SER A 192 -28.21 -6.89 -1.92
N SER A 193 -27.05 -7.29 -1.41
CA SER A 193 -26.91 -8.20 -0.26
C SER A 193 -26.73 -7.48 1.09
N ALA A 194 -26.56 -6.16 1.08
CA ALA A 194 -26.40 -5.38 2.31
C ALA A 194 -27.76 -5.06 2.94
N THR A 195 -27.86 -5.23 4.24
CA THR A 195 -29.09 -5.04 5.02
C THR A 195 -29.49 -3.57 5.18
N SER A 196 -28.57 -2.63 4.86
CA SER A 196 -28.79 -1.20 4.89
C SER A 196 -28.11 -0.49 3.70
N PRO A 197 -28.80 0.38 2.94
CA PRO A 197 -28.22 1.12 1.83
C PRO A 197 -27.08 2.08 2.22
N ALA A 198 -27.05 2.55 3.46
CA ALA A 198 -26.04 3.45 3.97
C ALA A 198 -24.71 2.72 4.27
N GLU A 199 -24.78 1.53 4.87
CA GLU A 199 -23.61 0.69 5.13
C GLU A 199 -23.00 0.16 3.84
N ALA A 200 -23.84 -0.19 2.85
CA ALA A 200 -23.39 -0.65 1.55
C ALA A 200 -22.53 0.37 0.79
N VAL A 201 -22.76 1.67 0.99
CA VAL A 201 -22.04 2.75 0.30
C VAL A 201 -20.70 3.07 0.96
N GLU A 202 -20.58 2.94 2.28
CA GLU A 202 -19.33 3.26 2.99
C GLU A 202 -18.29 2.14 2.92
N GLU A 203 -18.70 0.90 2.90
CA GLU A 203 -17.80 -0.24 3.00
C GLU A 203 -17.11 -0.63 1.68
N LYS A 204 -17.63 -0.18 0.52
CA LYS A 204 -17.32 -0.77 -0.77
C LYS A 204 -16.61 0.09 -1.80
N VAL A 205 -16.42 1.37 -1.54
CA VAL A 205 -15.85 2.32 -2.51
C VAL A 205 -14.49 2.85 -2.08
N SER A 206 -14.12 2.67 -0.86
CA SER A 206 -12.80 3.03 -0.36
C SER A 206 -12.09 1.79 0.19
N LEU A 207 -10.83 1.65 -0.14
CA LEU A 207 -9.93 1.09 0.85
C LEU A 207 -10.34 1.75 2.17
N PRO A 208 -10.53 0.98 3.26
CA PRO A 208 -11.11 1.52 4.48
C PRO A 208 -10.25 2.66 4.97
N ASP A 209 -10.57 3.80 4.52
CA ASP A 209 -10.38 5.10 5.10
C ASP A 209 -10.78 6.23 4.14
N ARG A 210 -11.49 7.20 4.67
CA ARG A 210 -12.29 8.24 3.99
C ARG A 210 -11.54 9.25 3.11
N LYS A 211 -10.30 8.99 2.68
CA LYS A 211 -9.53 9.97 1.89
C LYS A 211 -8.94 9.36 0.62
N SER A 212 -9.81 9.11 -0.34
CA SER A 212 -9.36 9.00 -1.73
C SER A 212 -8.96 10.38 -2.23
N VAL A 213 -7.72 10.55 -2.61
CA VAL A 213 -7.26 11.74 -3.32
C VAL A 213 -7.60 11.53 -4.79
N GLY A 214 -8.75 12.05 -5.21
CA GLY A 214 -9.22 11.91 -6.58
C GLY A 214 -8.77 13.06 -7.47
N TRP A 215 -8.39 12.75 -8.68
CA TRP A 215 -8.16 13.69 -9.76
C TRP A 215 -9.47 13.88 -10.55
N GLY A 216 -10.33 14.73 -10.08
CA GLY A 216 -11.58 15.02 -10.74
C GLY A 216 -12.29 16.22 -10.12
N LYS A 217 -13.06 16.96 -10.92
CA LYS A 217 -13.76 18.18 -10.50
C LYS A 217 -14.61 17.92 -9.27
N GLY A 218 -14.33 18.63 -8.19
CA GLY A 218 -15.10 18.57 -6.96
C GLY A 218 -16.55 18.95 -7.16
N VAL A 219 -17.44 18.18 -6.57
CA VAL A 219 -18.82 18.60 -6.30
C VAL A 219 -18.74 19.55 -5.11
N GLY A 220 -19.14 20.80 -5.31
CA GLY A 220 -19.17 21.81 -4.27
C GLY A 220 -20.12 21.45 -3.12
N PRO A 221 -19.91 21.99 -1.90
CA PRO A 221 -20.77 21.73 -0.77
C PRO A 221 -22.16 22.34 -1.03
N GLY A 222 -23.19 21.49 -1.02
CA GLY A 222 -24.58 21.94 -1.08
C GLY A 222 -24.91 22.82 0.12
N GLY A 223 -25.38 24.04 -0.19
CA GLY A 223 -25.74 25.04 0.81
C GLY A 223 -26.86 24.57 1.75
N ARG A 224 -26.66 24.75 3.03
CA ARG A 224 -27.73 24.69 4.05
C ARG A 224 -28.72 25.82 3.77
N ARG A 225 -29.96 25.49 3.47
CA ARG A 225 -31.09 26.43 3.60
C ARG A 225 -31.44 26.55 5.06
N ILE A 226 -31.18 27.71 5.63
CA ILE A 226 -31.76 28.13 6.91
C ILE A 226 -33.18 28.58 6.60
N ARG A 227 -34.20 27.99 7.23
CA ARG A 227 -35.54 28.52 7.27
C ARG A 227 -35.67 29.38 8.52
N HIS A 228 -36.10 30.59 8.31
CA HIS A 228 -36.68 31.44 9.34
C HIS A 228 -38.10 30.97 9.66
#